data_8ed198b21cd0bbb78adef8fc9378db97
#
_entry.id   8ed198b21cd0bbb78adef8fc9378db97
#
_cell.length_a   1.000
_cell.length_b   1.000
_cell.length_c   1.000
_cell.angle_alpha   90.00
_cell.angle_beta   90.00
_cell.angle_gamma   90.00
#
_symmetry.space_group_name_H-M   'P 1'
#
loop_
_entity.id
_entity.type
_entity.pdbx_description
1 polymer ?
#
loop_
_entity_poly.entity_id
_entity_poly.type
_entity_poly.pdbx_seq_one_letter_code
_entity_poly.pdbx_strand_id
1 'polypeptide(L)'
;EGVVCAASEESTSPHLPGDFRVIAAAGDFRDLIQQRLQDIDNPAIMGPLMQSLESRRSVILPRSITLYFRKSEDEGFAAYIASATPIRQVDEELLQIFCTNIALCAKNIDLVSELRRDAFVDRQLSLPNRTALVCELNERIQAGREKGQCLVVLDLDQFAAVNDVLGHDHGDALLGKVAQRLRAGLPPDTYIARLSGDSFAVVGPCAAVHRDSVQACFDTPFVIYEARQPVSACLGIVRLGTSNASGIEYLKDAFVALKRAKSQGLGSAVEFSQDIGLQVRERSHLLRDLRMAFDESQLFLTYQPKVELATGRVVGAEALLRW
;
A
#
# COMPACT_ATOMS: atom_id res chain seq x y z
N GLU A 1 33.81 15.67 27.90
CA GLU A 1 32.33 15.76 28.05
C GLU A 1 31.67 15.22 26.80
N GLY A 2 30.61 14.42 26.96
CA GLY A 2 29.92 13.86 25.82
C GLY A 2 28.66 13.09 26.20
N VAL A 3 27.97 12.63 25.16
CA VAL A 3 26.74 11.82 25.27
C VAL A 3 26.92 10.56 24.49
N VAL A 4 26.46 9.43 25.03
CA VAL A 4 26.40 8.14 24.38
C VAL A 4 25.00 7.59 24.54
N CYS A 5 24.33 7.27 23.41
CA CYS A 5 23.01 6.64 23.39
C CYS A 5 23.15 5.21 22.91
N ALA A 6 22.61 4.26 23.67
CA ALA A 6 22.60 2.84 23.32
C ALA A 6 21.17 2.28 23.36
N ALA A 7 20.85 1.37 22.43
CA ALA A 7 19.58 0.67 22.34
C ALA A 7 19.79 -0.82 22.08
N SER A 8 18.76 -1.62 22.35
CA SER A 8 18.69 -3.01 21.91
C SER A 8 18.63 -3.08 20.39
N GLU A 9 19.38 -3.97 19.75
CA GLU A 9 19.20 -4.32 18.35
C GLU A 9 17.84 -5.02 18.18
N GLU A 10 17.10 -4.68 17.13
CA GLU A 10 15.91 -5.44 16.71
C GLU A 10 16.36 -6.86 16.32
N SER A 11 16.38 -7.76 17.28
CA SER A 11 16.71 -9.18 17.04
C SER A 11 15.42 -9.91 16.63
N THR A 12 15.48 -10.58 15.50
CA THR A 12 14.49 -11.57 15.03
C THR A 12 14.36 -12.80 15.95
N SER A 13 15.01 -12.80 17.10
CA SER A 13 14.97 -13.90 18.07
C SER A 13 14.71 -13.36 19.48
N PRO A 14 13.64 -13.80 20.17
CA PRO A 14 13.15 -13.15 21.38
C PRO A 14 13.84 -13.53 22.68
N HIS A 15 15.09 -13.97 22.79
CA HIS A 15 15.62 -14.42 24.10
C HIS A 15 17.14 -14.43 24.25
N LEU A 16 17.84 -13.36 23.87
CA LEU A 16 19.19 -13.16 24.42
C LEU A 16 19.27 -11.77 25.07
N PRO A 17 19.36 -11.67 26.42
CA PRO A 17 19.62 -10.39 27.08
C PRO A 17 21.07 -10.01 26.76
N GLY A 18 21.26 -8.87 26.06
CA GLY A 18 22.55 -8.24 26.05
C GLY A 18 23.16 -7.76 24.73
N ASP A 19 22.49 -7.76 23.61
CA ASP A 19 23.07 -7.17 22.38
C ASP A 19 22.62 -5.70 22.24
N PHE A 20 23.25 -4.84 23.05
CA PHE A 20 23.04 -3.40 22.97
C PHE A 20 24.11 -2.75 22.10
N ARG A 21 23.70 -1.81 21.24
CA ARG A 21 24.61 -1.02 20.41
C ARG A 21 24.50 0.47 20.66
N VAL A 22 25.60 1.18 20.47
CA VAL A 22 25.64 2.63 20.47
C VAL A 22 25.00 3.13 19.17
N ILE A 23 23.84 3.78 19.30
CA ILE A 23 23.06 4.33 18.17
C ILE A 23 23.44 5.78 17.86
N ALA A 24 23.92 6.51 18.86
CA ALA A 24 24.40 7.90 18.71
C ALA A 24 25.43 8.23 19.77
N ALA A 25 26.40 9.06 19.43
CA ALA A 25 27.37 9.62 20.38
C ALA A 25 27.81 11.00 19.92
N ALA A 26 28.20 11.85 20.93
CA ALA A 26 28.67 13.20 20.68
C ALA A 26 29.78 13.56 21.70
N GLY A 27 30.54 14.62 21.41
CA GLY A 27 31.70 15.04 22.22
C GLY A 27 32.86 14.07 22.08
N ASP A 28 33.48 13.73 23.19
CA ASP A 28 34.65 12.84 23.26
C ASP A 28 34.35 11.37 22.95
N PHE A 29 33.08 11.04 22.70
CA PHE A 29 32.60 9.65 22.50
C PHE A 29 32.18 9.32 21.07
N ARG A 30 32.46 10.17 20.09
CA ARG A 30 32.04 9.99 18.69
C ARG A 30 32.49 8.67 18.06
N ASP A 31 33.65 8.18 18.47
CA ASP A 31 34.24 6.94 17.91
C ASP A 31 33.54 5.66 18.40
N LEU A 32 32.60 5.78 19.35
CA LEU A 32 31.83 4.64 19.87
C LEU A 32 30.61 4.29 19.05
N ILE A 33 30.24 5.12 18.05
CA ILE A 33 29.02 4.90 17.21
C ILE A 33 29.12 3.53 16.51
N GLN A 34 28.04 2.76 16.54
CA GLN A 34 27.87 1.40 16.00
C GLN A 34 28.65 0.30 16.73
N GLN A 35 29.44 0.61 17.74
CA GLN A 35 30.07 -0.42 18.56
C GLN A 35 29.03 -1.14 19.44
N ARG A 36 29.28 -2.42 19.74
CA ARG A 36 28.51 -3.12 20.77
C ARG A 36 28.86 -2.59 22.13
N LEU A 37 27.88 -2.47 23.01
CA LEU A 37 28.09 -1.92 24.33
C LEU A 37 29.11 -2.73 25.13
N GLN A 38 29.18 -4.05 24.91
CA GLN A 38 30.13 -4.98 25.56
C GLN A 38 31.58 -4.79 25.09
N ASP A 39 31.79 -4.23 23.90
CA ASP A 39 33.12 -4.03 23.33
C ASP A 39 33.75 -2.69 23.71
N ILE A 40 33.00 -1.86 24.47
CA ILE A 40 33.49 -0.57 24.94
C ILE A 40 34.44 -0.76 26.12
N ASP A 41 35.71 -0.46 25.91
CA ASP A 41 36.76 -0.49 26.98
C ASP A 41 36.70 0.75 27.88
N ASN A 42 35.51 1.11 28.39
CA ASN A 42 35.30 2.17 29.31
C ASN A 42 34.20 1.83 30.34
N PRO A 43 34.58 1.26 31.51
CA PRO A 43 33.64 0.85 32.54
C PRO A 43 32.75 1.99 33.07
N ALA A 44 33.23 3.22 33.03
CA ALA A 44 32.49 4.39 33.52
C ALA A 44 31.27 4.73 32.62
N ILE A 45 31.29 4.31 31.35
CA ILE A 45 30.19 4.47 30.39
C ILE A 45 29.36 3.20 30.31
N MET A 46 30.05 2.05 30.14
CA MET A 46 29.42 0.75 29.95
C MET A 46 28.54 0.36 31.14
N GLY A 47 29.07 0.46 32.38
CA GLY A 47 28.36 0.04 33.60
C GLY A 47 27.02 0.74 33.78
N PRO A 48 26.96 2.08 33.83
CA PRO A 48 25.71 2.81 33.97
C PRO A 48 24.72 2.59 32.78
N LEU A 49 25.20 2.46 31.54
CA LEU A 49 24.35 2.16 30.40
C LEU A 49 23.73 0.78 30.50
N MET A 50 24.53 -0.26 30.79
CA MET A 50 24.03 -1.62 31.00
C MET A 50 23.03 -1.67 32.15
N GLN A 51 23.35 -1.11 33.28
CA GLN A 51 22.47 -1.04 34.44
C GLN A 51 21.12 -0.35 34.11
N SER A 52 21.18 0.72 33.36
CA SER A 52 19.98 1.48 32.97
C SER A 52 19.11 0.70 32.01
N LEU A 53 19.70 0.04 30.99
CA LEU A 53 18.98 -0.77 29.99
C LEU A 53 18.36 -2.03 30.62
N GLU A 54 19.10 -2.73 31.50
CA GLU A 54 18.63 -3.94 32.16
C GLU A 54 17.55 -3.63 33.23
N SER A 55 17.76 -2.60 34.04
CA SER A 55 16.80 -2.20 35.09
C SER A 55 15.60 -1.43 34.54
N ARG A 56 15.70 -0.94 33.30
CA ARG A 56 14.72 -0.03 32.68
C ARG A 56 14.48 1.24 33.49
N ARG A 57 15.52 1.75 34.11
CA ARG A 57 15.49 2.94 34.97
C ARG A 57 16.70 3.85 34.71
N SER A 58 16.49 5.13 34.94
CA SER A 58 17.59 6.08 34.91
C SER A 58 18.53 5.88 36.11
N VAL A 59 19.82 6.02 35.86
CA VAL A 59 20.90 5.89 36.86
C VAL A 59 21.58 7.23 37.00
N ILE A 60 21.61 7.77 38.22
CA ILE A 60 22.20 9.08 38.52
C ILE A 60 23.44 8.86 39.39
N LEU A 61 24.56 9.36 38.94
CA LEU A 61 25.85 9.35 39.65
C LEU A 61 26.36 10.79 39.84
N PRO A 62 27.29 11.04 40.75
CA PRO A 62 27.74 12.43 41.07
C PRO A 62 28.21 13.26 39.88
N ARG A 63 28.75 12.62 38.83
CA ARG A 63 29.27 13.29 37.62
C ARG A 63 28.78 12.70 36.32
N SER A 64 27.77 11.85 36.36
CA SER A 64 27.15 11.33 35.15
C SER A 64 25.70 10.97 35.39
N ILE A 65 24.90 11.10 34.37
CA ILE A 65 23.51 10.66 34.35
C ILE A 65 23.32 9.71 33.17
N THR A 66 22.66 8.61 33.46
CA THR A 66 22.16 7.68 32.41
C THR A 66 20.66 7.70 32.45
N LEU A 67 20.06 8.20 31.40
CA LEU A 67 18.63 8.38 31.28
C LEU A 67 18.04 7.24 30.49
N TYR A 68 17.00 6.59 31.01
CA TYR A 68 16.29 5.55 30.33
C TYR A 68 15.02 6.10 29.65
N PHE A 69 14.86 5.76 28.37
CA PHE A 69 13.72 6.14 27.54
C PHE A 69 12.98 4.89 27.09
N ARG A 70 11.74 4.72 27.49
CA ARG A 70 10.89 3.61 27.05
C ARG A 70 10.30 3.93 25.68
N LYS A 71 10.54 3.06 24.70
CA LYS A 71 9.93 3.13 23.36
C LYS A 71 8.66 2.31 23.29
N SER A 72 8.68 1.06 23.81
CA SER A 72 7.53 0.16 23.93
C SER A 72 7.56 -0.59 25.26
N GLU A 73 6.71 -1.62 25.47
CA GLU A 73 6.77 -2.47 26.68
C GLU A 73 8.10 -3.22 26.78
N ASP A 74 8.68 -3.63 25.67
CA ASP A 74 9.90 -4.43 25.63
C ASP A 74 11.14 -3.67 25.09
N GLU A 75 10.95 -2.53 24.46
CA GLU A 75 12.02 -1.75 23.85
C GLU A 75 12.27 -0.41 24.56
N GLY A 76 13.53 -0.05 24.67
CA GLY A 76 13.97 1.24 25.19
C GLY A 76 15.41 1.53 24.79
N PHE A 77 15.82 2.77 25.02
CA PHE A 77 17.20 3.20 24.86
C PHE A 77 17.67 3.98 26.09
N ALA A 78 18.96 3.99 26.31
CA ALA A 78 19.57 4.75 27.38
C ALA A 78 20.56 5.75 26.83
N ALA A 79 20.60 6.93 27.42
CA ALA A 79 21.55 7.99 27.08
C ALA A 79 22.42 8.31 28.30
N TYR A 80 23.73 8.07 28.19
CA TYR A 80 24.72 8.43 29.16
C TYR A 80 25.24 9.85 28.88
N ILE A 81 25.27 10.68 29.89
CA ILE A 81 25.74 12.06 29.84
C ILE A 81 26.83 12.24 30.91
N ALA A 82 28.04 12.59 30.49
CA ALA A 82 29.13 12.91 31.37
C ALA A 82 29.19 14.42 31.66
N SER A 83 29.34 14.79 32.94
CA SER A 83 29.46 16.19 33.40
C SER A 83 30.78 16.43 34.09
N ALA A 84 31.42 17.57 33.77
CA ALA A 84 32.63 18.02 34.47
C ALA A 84 32.34 18.49 35.90
N THR A 85 31.13 18.94 36.18
CA THR A 85 30.70 19.43 37.50
C THR A 85 29.71 18.43 38.13
N PRO A 86 29.66 18.37 39.49
CA PRO A 86 28.65 17.57 40.17
C PRO A 86 27.22 18.00 39.77
N ILE A 87 26.38 17.02 39.56
CA ILE A 87 24.97 17.20 39.17
C ILE A 87 24.18 17.57 40.42
N ARG A 88 23.40 18.64 40.36
CA ARG A 88 22.57 19.13 41.48
C ARG A 88 21.14 18.56 41.34
N GLN A 89 20.39 18.52 42.42
CA GLN A 89 19.02 18.01 42.46
C GLN A 89 18.09 18.73 41.47
N VAL A 90 18.25 20.04 41.30
CA VAL A 90 17.48 20.82 40.32
C VAL A 90 17.80 20.40 38.87
N ASP A 91 19.06 20.01 38.62
CA ASP A 91 19.48 19.55 37.30
C ASP A 91 18.86 18.17 36.99
N GLU A 92 18.65 17.31 38.01
CA GLU A 92 17.95 16.03 37.89
C GLU A 92 16.48 16.20 37.47
N GLU A 93 15.75 17.11 38.13
CA GLU A 93 14.34 17.37 37.81
C GLU A 93 14.16 17.92 36.40
N LEU A 94 15.04 18.86 36.00
CA LEU A 94 15.06 19.39 34.63
C LEU A 94 15.37 18.30 33.61
N LEU A 95 16.35 17.45 33.87
CA LEU A 95 16.69 16.33 32.96
C LEU A 95 15.58 15.31 32.84
N GLN A 96 14.85 15.00 33.92
CA GLN A 96 13.68 14.13 33.85
C GLN A 96 12.57 14.72 32.98
N ILE A 97 12.31 16.02 33.05
CA ILE A 97 11.36 16.72 32.19
C ILE A 97 11.79 16.63 30.71
N PHE A 98 13.10 16.90 30.45
CA PHE A 98 13.64 16.77 29.09
C PHE A 98 13.52 15.34 28.55
N CYS A 99 13.78 14.33 29.35
CA CYS A 99 13.66 12.94 28.98
C CYS A 99 12.23 12.56 28.62
N THR A 100 11.30 13.01 29.46
CA THR A 100 9.86 12.76 29.19
C THR A 100 9.45 13.41 27.86
N ASN A 101 9.90 14.63 27.59
CA ASN A 101 9.61 15.31 26.33
C ASN A 101 10.25 14.60 25.12
N ILE A 102 11.50 14.16 25.22
CA ILE A 102 12.19 13.41 24.15
C ILE A 102 11.46 12.09 23.88
N ALA A 103 11.10 11.35 24.93
CA ALA A 103 10.35 10.09 24.78
C ALA A 103 8.98 10.33 24.12
N LEU A 104 8.29 11.39 24.50
CA LEU A 104 7.01 11.79 23.89
C LEU A 104 7.19 12.17 22.41
N CYS A 105 8.23 12.95 22.10
CA CYS A 105 8.54 13.31 20.71
C CYS A 105 8.87 12.08 19.86
N ALA A 106 9.68 11.15 20.38
CA ALA A 106 10.01 9.91 19.69
C ALA A 106 8.72 9.08 19.40
N LYS A 107 7.87 8.91 20.42
CA LYS A 107 6.58 8.22 20.26
C LYS A 107 5.67 8.89 19.24
N ASN A 108 5.63 10.23 19.22
CA ASN A 108 4.85 10.96 18.23
C ASN A 108 5.38 10.76 16.81
N ILE A 109 6.69 10.71 16.62
CA ILE A 109 7.31 10.42 15.31
C ILE A 109 6.95 9.00 14.85
N ASP A 110 7.03 8.01 15.74
CA ASP A 110 6.65 6.64 15.43
C ASP A 110 5.16 6.54 15.07
N LEU A 111 4.27 7.17 15.85
CA LEU A 111 2.84 7.22 15.55
C LEU A 111 2.53 7.91 14.22
N VAL A 112 3.18 9.02 13.92
CA VAL A 112 3.00 9.71 12.62
C VAL A 112 3.52 8.83 11.48
N SER A 113 4.62 8.12 11.68
CA SER A 113 5.18 7.20 10.69
C SER A 113 4.25 5.99 10.45
N GLU A 114 3.68 5.45 11.52
CA GLU A 114 2.68 4.37 11.46
C GLU A 114 1.40 4.84 10.76
N LEU A 115 0.86 6.00 11.16
CA LEU A 115 -0.30 6.60 10.50
C LEU A 115 -0.07 6.86 9.01
N ARG A 116 1.12 7.34 8.64
CA ARG A 116 1.50 7.50 7.23
C ARG A 116 1.55 6.16 6.51
N ARG A 117 2.14 5.13 7.12
CA ARG A 117 2.18 3.80 6.53
C ARG A 117 0.77 3.28 6.31
N ASP A 118 -0.11 3.38 7.30
CA ASP A 118 -1.50 2.93 7.20
C ASP A 118 -2.31 3.71 6.16
N ALA A 119 -2.05 5.01 6.04
CA ALA A 119 -2.74 5.86 5.07
C ALA A 119 -2.32 5.59 3.61
N PHE A 120 -1.08 5.16 3.36
CA PHE A 120 -0.51 5.10 2.00
C PHE A 120 -0.01 3.73 1.56
N VAL A 121 0.07 2.73 2.44
CA VAL A 121 0.61 1.41 2.12
C VAL A 121 -0.42 0.32 2.41
N ASP A 122 -0.54 -0.63 1.51
CA ASP A 122 -1.25 -1.88 1.74
C ASP A 122 -0.43 -2.76 2.69
N ARG A 123 -1.01 -3.11 3.86
CA ARG A 123 -0.31 -3.84 4.93
C ARG A 123 0.11 -5.25 4.51
N GLN A 124 -0.66 -5.91 3.65
CA GLN A 124 -0.44 -7.29 3.26
C GLN A 124 0.73 -7.43 2.28
N LEU A 125 0.78 -6.58 1.26
CA LEU A 125 1.76 -6.68 0.18
C LEU A 125 2.90 -5.66 0.28
N SER A 126 2.83 -4.74 1.25
CA SER A 126 3.77 -3.61 1.37
C SER A 126 3.92 -2.85 0.05
N LEU A 127 2.82 -2.70 -0.68
CA LEU A 127 2.69 -1.89 -1.88
C LEU A 127 2.02 -0.56 -1.54
N PRO A 128 2.27 0.51 -2.29
CA PRO A 128 1.41 1.68 -2.28
C PRO A 128 -0.07 1.29 -2.41
N ASN A 129 -0.94 1.92 -1.64
CA ASN A 129 -2.37 1.71 -1.72
C ASN A 129 -3.04 2.70 -2.71
N ARG A 130 -4.36 2.65 -2.81
CA ARG A 130 -5.15 3.54 -3.67
C ARG A 130 -4.89 5.03 -3.40
N THR A 131 -4.76 5.43 -2.14
CA THR A 131 -4.50 6.82 -1.75
C THR A 131 -3.14 7.27 -2.26
N ALA A 132 -2.11 6.45 -2.05
CA ALA A 132 -0.76 6.70 -2.55
C ALA A 132 -0.73 6.82 -4.08
N LEU A 133 -1.46 5.96 -4.80
CA LEU A 133 -1.56 6.04 -6.25
C LEU A 133 -2.15 7.38 -6.72
N VAL A 134 -3.24 7.85 -6.09
CA VAL A 134 -3.86 9.13 -6.46
C VAL A 134 -2.91 10.30 -6.20
N CYS A 135 -2.17 10.27 -5.09
CA CYS A 135 -1.13 11.26 -4.80
C CYS A 135 -0.03 11.25 -5.87
N GLU A 136 0.51 10.08 -6.22
CA GLU A 136 1.53 9.91 -7.27
C GLU A 136 1.06 10.46 -8.63
N LEU A 137 -0.18 10.15 -9.03
CA LEU A 137 -0.76 10.68 -10.27
C LEU A 137 -0.86 12.20 -10.24
N ASN A 138 -1.31 12.79 -9.12
CA ASN A 138 -1.39 14.24 -8.98
C ASN A 138 0.00 14.90 -8.98
N GLU A 139 1.00 14.30 -8.35
CA GLU A 139 2.39 14.79 -8.38
C GLU A 139 2.96 14.77 -9.80
N ARG A 140 2.71 13.71 -10.59
CA ARG A 140 3.13 13.64 -12.00
C ARG A 140 2.46 14.74 -12.84
N ILE A 141 1.18 14.98 -12.63
CA ILE A 141 0.42 16.04 -13.32
C ILE A 141 0.98 17.41 -12.96
N GLN A 142 1.16 17.72 -11.67
CA GLN A 142 1.70 18.99 -11.21
C GLN A 142 3.12 19.25 -11.72
N ALA A 143 3.93 18.19 -11.85
CA ALA A 143 5.28 18.27 -12.38
C ALA A 143 5.35 18.27 -13.91
N GLY A 144 4.21 18.20 -14.62
CA GLY A 144 4.15 18.13 -16.08
C GLY A 144 4.76 16.83 -16.67
N ARG A 145 4.82 15.76 -15.86
CA ARG A 145 5.41 14.46 -16.23
C ARG A 145 4.39 13.42 -16.65
N GLU A 146 3.13 13.79 -16.78
CA GLU A 146 2.03 12.90 -17.14
C GLU A 146 2.04 12.49 -18.62
N LYS A 147 2.61 13.35 -19.50
CA LYS A 147 2.62 13.10 -20.95
C LYS A 147 3.46 11.88 -21.30
N GLY A 148 2.88 11.00 -22.11
CA GLY A 148 3.54 9.75 -22.51
C GLY A 148 3.54 8.66 -21.42
N GLN A 149 2.81 8.87 -20.31
CA GLN A 149 2.59 7.90 -19.26
C GLN A 149 1.24 7.19 -19.44
N CYS A 150 1.20 5.92 -19.04
CA CYS A 150 -0.02 5.14 -18.99
C CYS A 150 -0.32 4.71 -17.55
N LEU A 151 -1.61 4.75 -17.20
CA LEU A 151 -2.16 4.08 -16.03
C LEU A 151 -2.86 2.80 -16.51
N VAL A 152 -2.48 1.66 -15.96
CA VAL A 152 -3.16 0.38 -16.17
C VAL A 152 -3.74 -0.08 -14.84
N VAL A 153 -5.05 -0.23 -14.77
CA VAL A 153 -5.72 -0.90 -13.64
C VAL A 153 -6.02 -2.32 -14.06
N LEU A 154 -5.64 -3.27 -13.25
CA LEU A 154 -5.85 -4.70 -13.51
C LEU A 154 -6.58 -5.35 -12.35
N ASP A 155 -7.32 -6.42 -12.67
CA ASP A 155 -8.11 -7.19 -11.71
C ASP A 155 -8.00 -8.68 -12.08
N LEU A 156 -7.70 -9.50 -11.09
CA LEU A 156 -7.46 -10.93 -11.31
C LEU A 156 -8.78 -11.65 -11.62
N ASP A 157 -8.81 -12.33 -12.72
CA ASP A 157 -10.01 -13.07 -13.13
C ASP A 157 -10.29 -14.23 -12.16
N GLN A 158 -11.54 -14.34 -11.72
CA GLN A 158 -12.03 -15.43 -10.86
C GLN A 158 -11.30 -15.58 -9.52
N PHE A 159 -10.67 -14.52 -8.99
CA PHE A 159 -9.94 -14.59 -7.73
C PHE A 159 -10.82 -15.04 -6.54
N ALA A 160 -12.09 -14.62 -6.50
CA ALA A 160 -13.04 -15.07 -5.48
C ALA A 160 -13.19 -16.60 -5.52
N ALA A 161 -13.29 -17.21 -6.70
CA ALA A 161 -13.39 -18.67 -6.84
C ALA A 161 -12.10 -19.38 -6.34
N VAL A 162 -10.93 -18.77 -6.53
CA VAL A 162 -9.67 -19.28 -5.96
C VAL A 162 -9.74 -19.31 -4.43
N ASN A 163 -10.22 -18.24 -3.81
CA ASN A 163 -10.40 -18.17 -2.36
C ASN A 163 -11.43 -19.18 -1.85
N ASP A 164 -12.55 -19.32 -2.56
CA ASP A 164 -13.64 -20.24 -2.18
C ASP A 164 -13.21 -21.71 -2.22
N VAL A 165 -12.35 -22.07 -3.19
CA VAL A 165 -11.92 -23.46 -3.38
C VAL A 165 -10.64 -23.80 -2.60
N LEU A 166 -9.66 -22.90 -2.54
CA LEU A 166 -8.32 -23.15 -2.02
C LEU A 166 -8.05 -22.43 -0.68
N GLY A 167 -8.96 -21.58 -0.24
CA GLY A 167 -8.85 -20.81 1.00
C GLY A 167 -8.11 -19.48 0.84
N HIS A 168 -8.33 -18.59 1.82
CA HIS A 168 -7.77 -17.23 1.81
C HIS A 168 -6.23 -17.20 1.84
N ASP A 169 -5.59 -18.12 2.57
CA ASP A 169 -4.12 -18.19 2.63
C ASP A 169 -3.50 -18.44 1.24
N HIS A 170 -4.18 -19.25 0.41
CA HIS A 170 -3.75 -19.50 -0.96
C HIS A 170 -3.92 -18.26 -1.84
N GLY A 171 -5.05 -17.55 -1.69
CA GLY A 171 -5.29 -16.29 -2.37
C GLY A 171 -4.27 -15.22 -1.99
N ASP A 172 -3.94 -15.11 -0.70
CA ASP A 172 -2.93 -14.19 -0.19
C ASP A 172 -1.53 -14.48 -0.76
N ALA A 173 -1.16 -15.75 -0.81
CA ALA A 173 0.08 -16.19 -1.46
C ALA A 173 0.08 -15.86 -2.96
N LEU A 174 -1.06 -16.05 -3.65
CA LEU A 174 -1.23 -15.66 -5.06
C LEU A 174 -1.03 -14.17 -5.26
N LEU A 175 -1.66 -13.32 -4.45
CA LEU A 175 -1.50 -11.85 -4.52
C LEU A 175 -0.03 -11.45 -4.34
N GLY A 176 0.68 -12.06 -3.40
CA GLY A 176 2.12 -11.86 -3.21
C GLY A 176 2.95 -12.21 -4.44
N LYS A 177 2.63 -13.34 -5.08
CA LYS A 177 3.30 -13.77 -6.32
C LYS A 177 2.99 -12.86 -7.51
N VAL A 178 1.75 -12.37 -7.63
CA VAL A 178 1.37 -11.38 -8.65
C VAL A 178 2.17 -10.09 -8.46
N ALA A 179 2.21 -9.54 -7.24
CA ALA A 179 2.99 -8.35 -6.94
C ALA A 179 4.48 -8.51 -7.28
N GLN A 180 5.06 -9.66 -6.93
CA GLN A 180 6.45 -9.99 -7.25
C GLN A 180 6.69 -10.06 -8.76
N ARG A 181 5.77 -10.69 -9.51
CA ARG A 181 5.90 -10.85 -10.97
C ARG A 181 5.71 -9.52 -11.70
N LEU A 182 4.79 -8.67 -11.27
CA LEU A 182 4.65 -7.31 -11.81
C LEU A 182 5.94 -6.49 -11.60
N ARG A 183 6.55 -6.58 -10.41
CA ARG A 183 7.83 -5.89 -10.14
C ARG A 183 8.99 -6.42 -10.98
N ALA A 184 9.02 -7.71 -11.27
CA ALA A 184 10.09 -8.35 -12.04
C ALA A 184 9.90 -8.20 -13.56
N GLY A 185 8.65 -8.16 -14.03
CA GLY A 185 8.30 -8.13 -15.45
C GLY A 185 8.19 -6.72 -16.04
N LEU A 186 8.13 -5.68 -15.21
CA LEU A 186 8.02 -4.29 -15.65
C LEU A 186 9.28 -3.50 -15.26
N PRO A 187 9.56 -2.38 -15.95
CA PRO A 187 10.75 -1.56 -15.64
C PRO A 187 10.82 -1.14 -14.18
N PRO A 188 12.03 -0.98 -13.60
CA PRO A 188 12.21 -0.62 -12.19
C PRO A 188 11.51 0.67 -11.76
N ASP A 189 11.38 1.64 -12.67
CA ASP A 189 10.73 2.93 -12.41
C ASP A 189 9.20 2.88 -12.52
N THR A 190 8.63 1.69 -12.72
CA THR A 190 7.18 1.51 -12.78
C THR A 190 6.59 1.60 -11.38
N TYR A 191 5.62 2.51 -11.20
CA TYR A 191 4.88 2.62 -9.96
C TYR A 191 3.80 1.56 -9.91
N ILE A 192 3.84 0.69 -8.91
CA ILE A 192 2.88 -0.39 -8.72
C ILE A 192 2.16 -0.17 -7.40
N ALA A 193 0.82 -0.22 -7.44
CA ALA A 193 -0.03 -0.05 -6.27
C ALA A 193 -1.07 -1.18 -6.20
N ARG A 194 -1.51 -1.51 -4.99
CA ARG A 194 -2.68 -2.35 -4.75
C ARG A 194 -3.87 -1.45 -4.44
N LEU A 195 -4.97 -1.62 -5.15
CA LEU A 195 -6.14 -0.75 -4.98
C LEU A 195 -7.12 -1.29 -3.94
N SER A 196 -7.47 -2.54 -4.04
CA SER A 196 -8.32 -3.28 -3.08
C SER A 196 -8.45 -4.74 -3.54
N GLY A 197 -8.59 -5.68 -2.61
CA GLY A 197 -8.82 -7.08 -2.94
C GLY A 197 -7.79 -7.64 -3.93
N ASP A 198 -8.24 -7.96 -5.13
CA ASP A 198 -7.49 -8.53 -6.24
C ASP A 198 -7.13 -7.52 -7.35
N SER A 199 -7.37 -6.23 -7.09
CA SER A 199 -7.13 -5.16 -8.06
C SER A 199 -5.79 -4.46 -7.80
N PHE A 200 -4.97 -4.30 -8.85
CA PHE A 200 -3.71 -3.58 -8.83
C PHE A 200 -3.74 -2.41 -9.84
N ALA A 201 -2.80 -1.51 -9.70
CA ALA A 201 -2.54 -0.45 -10.66
C ALA A 201 -1.05 -0.34 -10.96
N VAL A 202 -0.76 0.00 -12.20
CA VAL A 202 0.60 0.19 -12.71
C VAL A 202 0.67 1.52 -13.44
N VAL A 203 1.66 2.35 -13.14
CA VAL A 203 1.88 3.63 -13.81
C VAL A 203 3.32 3.71 -14.31
N GLY A 204 3.49 4.03 -15.57
CA GLY A 204 4.81 4.16 -16.18
C GLY A 204 4.74 4.64 -17.63
N PRO A 205 5.89 4.77 -18.31
CA PRO A 205 5.92 5.17 -19.71
C PRO A 205 5.07 4.25 -20.59
N CYS A 206 4.22 4.80 -21.48
CA CYS A 206 3.35 4.00 -22.35
C CYS A 206 4.12 3.02 -23.27
N ALA A 207 5.38 3.30 -23.55
CA ALA A 207 6.23 2.38 -24.30
C ALA A 207 6.56 1.08 -23.53
N ALA A 208 6.50 1.13 -22.19
CA ALA A 208 6.85 0.03 -21.31
C ALA A 208 5.64 -0.52 -20.53
N VAL A 209 4.66 0.32 -20.25
CA VAL A 209 3.44 -0.03 -19.53
C VAL A 209 2.26 0.04 -20.50
N HIS A 210 1.99 -1.08 -21.15
CA HIS A 210 0.91 -1.24 -22.13
C HIS A 210 0.28 -2.63 -21.99
N ARG A 211 -0.75 -2.89 -22.79
CA ARG A 211 -1.49 -4.15 -22.75
C ARG A 211 -0.59 -5.37 -22.69
N ASP A 212 0.28 -5.53 -23.70
CA ASP A 212 1.03 -6.76 -23.89
C ASP A 212 2.08 -6.97 -22.81
N SER A 213 2.74 -5.90 -22.34
CA SER A 213 3.74 -5.99 -21.26
C SER A 213 3.12 -6.41 -19.92
N VAL A 214 1.92 -5.91 -19.61
CA VAL A 214 1.23 -6.30 -18.37
C VAL A 214 0.62 -7.71 -18.50
N GLN A 215 0.03 -8.05 -19.65
CA GLN A 215 -0.50 -9.40 -19.90
C GLN A 215 0.59 -10.46 -19.87
N ALA A 216 1.78 -10.18 -20.39
CA ALA A 216 2.92 -11.10 -20.34
C ALA A 216 3.29 -11.53 -18.91
N CYS A 217 2.99 -10.72 -17.90
CA CYS A 217 3.15 -11.10 -16.50
C CYS A 217 2.21 -12.27 -16.09
N PHE A 218 1.21 -12.60 -16.88
CA PHE A 218 0.22 -13.65 -16.61
C PHE A 218 0.32 -14.85 -17.56
N ASP A 219 1.20 -14.84 -18.55
CA ASP A 219 1.35 -15.90 -19.57
C ASP A 219 1.77 -17.25 -18.97
N THR A 220 2.49 -17.21 -17.85
CA THR A 220 2.94 -18.43 -17.17
C THR A 220 2.17 -18.65 -15.87
N PRO A 221 1.78 -19.90 -15.54
CA PRO A 221 1.11 -20.17 -14.28
C PRO A 221 1.92 -19.71 -13.06
N PHE A 222 1.21 -19.33 -12.02
CA PHE A 222 1.82 -19.03 -10.71
C PHE A 222 2.05 -20.33 -9.94
N VAL A 223 3.21 -20.44 -9.27
CA VAL A 223 3.50 -21.58 -8.41
C VAL A 223 3.26 -21.20 -6.97
N ILE A 224 2.28 -21.85 -6.34
CA ILE A 224 1.85 -21.62 -4.97
C ILE A 224 1.75 -22.96 -4.27
N TYR A 225 2.51 -23.17 -3.20
CA TYR A 225 2.57 -24.45 -2.48
C TYR A 225 2.69 -25.67 -3.42
N GLU A 226 3.64 -25.58 -4.38
CA GLU A 226 3.91 -26.63 -5.40
C GLU A 226 2.82 -26.81 -6.48
N ALA A 227 1.64 -26.19 -6.33
CA ALA A 227 0.59 -26.22 -7.33
C ALA A 227 0.80 -25.14 -8.39
N ARG A 228 0.56 -25.47 -9.66
CA ARG A 228 0.57 -24.52 -10.76
C ARG A 228 -0.83 -23.95 -10.96
N GLN A 229 -0.99 -22.66 -10.68
CA GLN A 229 -2.26 -21.95 -10.79
C GLN A 229 -2.22 -21.02 -12.01
N PRO A 230 -2.95 -21.32 -13.10
CA PRO A 230 -3.14 -20.37 -14.19
C PRO A 230 -4.08 -19.24 -13.69
N VAL A 231 -3.69 -18.01 -13.93
CA VAL A 231 -4.48 -16.82 -13.59
C VAL A 231 -4.34 -15.84 -14.71
N SER A 232 -5.46 -15.29 -15.19
CA SER A 232 -5.50 -14.13 -16.09
C SER A 232 -5.95 -12.88 -15.36
N ALA A 233 -5.81 -11.74 -16.00
CA ALA A 233 -6.29 -10.47 -15.48
C ALA A 233 -6.95 -9.64 -16.57
N CYS A 234 -8.07 -9.01 -16.25
CA CYS A 234 -8.67 -7.97 -17.07
C CYS A 234 -7.98 -6.63 -16.83
N LEU A 235 -7.76 -5.85 -17.90
CA LEU A 235 -7.01 -4.59 -17.87
C LEU A 235 -7.88 -3.42 -18.33
N GLY A 236 -7.85 -2.33 -17.58
CA GLY A 236 -8.34 -1.01 -17.98
C GLY A 236 -7.16 -0.05 -18.13
N ILE A 237 -6.97 0.52 -19.30
CA ILE A 237 -5.80 1.31 -19.67
C ILE A 237 -6.19 2.75 -19.94
N VAL A 238 -5.44 3.71 -19.42
CA VAL A 238 -5.64 5.15 -19.66
C VAL A 238 -4.30 5.81 -20.00
N ARG A 239 -4.27 6.59 -21.07
CA ARG A 239 -3.12 7.47 -21.36
C ARG A 239 -3.23 8.76 -20.58
N LEU A 240 -2.21 9.09 -19.82
CA LEU A 240 -2.16 10.33 -19.07
C LEU A 240 -1.79 11.50 -20.00
N GLY A 241 -2.21 12.72 -19.62
CA GLY A 241 -1.91 13.94 -20.38
C GLY A 241 -2.75 14.12 -21.66
N THR A 242 -3.79 13.32 -21.85
CA THR A 242 -4.76 13.47 -22.96
C THR A 242 -5.92 14.41 -22.62
N SER A 243 -6.08 14.71 -21.33
CA SER A 243 -7.10 15.62 -20.78
C SER A 243 -6.54 16.34 -19.55
N ASN A 244 -7.17 17.45 -19.14
CA ASN A 244 -6.85 18.14 -17.88
C ASN A 244 -7.52 17.47 -16.67
N ALA A 245 -7.41 16.14 -16.57
CA ALA A 245 -8.02 15.36 -15.51
C ALA A 245 -7.09 15.28 -14.28
N SER A 246 -7.68 15.22 -13.11
CA SER A 246 -6.99 14.94 -11.85
C SER A 246 -6.64 13.45 -11.74
N GLY A 247 -5.76 13.07 -10.82
CA GLY A 247 -5.38 11.68 -10.59
C GLY A 247 -6.57 10.78 -10.27
N ILE A 248 -7.57 11.29 -9.54
CA ILE A 248 -8.81 10.54 -9.22
C ILE A 248 -9.70 10.35 -10.46
N GLU A 249 -9.71 11.30 -11.39
CA GLU A 249 -10.46 11.17 -12.65
C GLU A 249 -9.81 10.16 -13.58
N TYR A 250 -8.49 10.19 -13.74
CA TYR A 250 -7.77 9.16 -14.49
C TYR A 250 -8.00 7.75 -13.90
N LEU A 251 -8.03 7.63 -12.57
CA LEU A 251 -8.33 6.36 -11.93
C LEU A 251 -9.78 5.90 -12.19
N LYS A 252 -10.75 6.81 -12.19
CA LYS A 252 -12.14 6.50 -12.57
C LYS A 252 -12.24 6.03 -14.01
N ASP A 253 -11.57 6.71 -14.93
CA ASP A 253 -11.56 6.34 -16.36
C ASP A 253 -10.94 4.96 -16.57
N ALA A 254 -9.87 4.61 -15.84
CA ALA A 254 -9.27 3.29 -15.85
C ALA A 254 -10.24 2.21 -15.36
N PHE A 255 -11.01 2.47 -14.30
CA PHE A 255 -12.05 1.55 -13.84
C PHE A 255 -13.21 1.40 -14.83
N VAL A 256 -13.58 2.46 -15.55
CA VAL A 256 -14.58 2.38 -16.63
C VAL A 256 -14.09 1.45 -17.75
N ALA A 257 -12.83 1.62 -18.16
CA ALA A 257 -12.21 0.74 -19.15
C ALA A 257 -12.11 -0.72 -18.64
N LEU A 258 -11.71 -0.93 -17.39
CA LEU A 258 -11.64 -2.24 -16.75
C LEU A 258 -13.01 -2.93 -16.71
N LYS A 259 -14.08 -2.21 -16.34
CA LYS A 259 -15.43 -2.74 -16.35
C LYS A 259 -15.86 -3.18 -17.75
N ARG A 260 -15.46 -2.43 -18.77
CA ARG A 260 -15.71 -2.80 -20.17
C ARG A 260 -14.90 -4.04 -20.56
N ALA A 261 -13.62 -4.14 -20.13
CA ALA A 261 -12.80 -5.33 -20.35
C ALA A 261 -13.45 -6.57 -19.73
N LYS A 262 -13.87 -6.53 -18.47
CA LYS A 262 -14.59 -7.63 -17.80
C LYS A 262 -15.85 -8.08 -18.55
N SER A 263 -16.54 -7.17 -19.23
CA SER A 263 -17.73 -7.52 -20.02
C SER A 263 -17.41 -8.21 -21.36
N GLN A 264 -16.15 -8.19 -21.82
CA GLN A 264 -15.67 -8.85 -23.03
C GLN A 264 -15.17 -10.28 -22.77
N GLY A 265 -14.90 -10.64 -21.54
CA GLY A 265 -14.42 -11.95 -21.12
C GLY A 265 -13.12 -11.90 -20.33
N LEU A 266 -12.65 -13.06 -19.89
CA LEU A 266 -11.43 -13.21 -19.10
C LEU A 266 -10.19 -12.77 -19.90
N GLY A 267 -9.22 -12.19 -19.22
CA GLY A 267 -7.96 -11.74 -19.83
C GLY A 267 -8.10 -10.59 -20.82
N SER A 268 -9.26 -9.92 -20.86
CA SER A 268 -9.51 -8.83 -21.80
C SER A 268 -8.87 -7.53 -21.36
N ALA A 269 -8.52 -6.69 -22.35
CA ALA A 269 -7.93 -5.37 -22.09
C ALA A 269 -8.62 -4.30 -22.93
N VAL A 270 -8.99 -3.20 -22.31
CA VAL A 270 -9.64 -2.06 -22.96
C VAL A 270 -8.90 -0.79 -22.63
N GLU A 271 -8.56 0.00 -23.64
CA GLU A 271 -8.05 1.35 -23.48
C GLU A 271 -9.24 2.33 -23.43
N PHE A 272 -9.22 3.21 -22.45
CA PHE A 272 -10.26 4.23 -22.27
C PHE A 272 -10.29 5.20 -23.45
N SER A 273 -11.48 5.47 -23.95
CA SER A 273 -11.77 6.57 -24.86
C SER A 273 -12.97 7.37 -24.33
N GLN A 274 -13.09 8.63 -24.75
CA GLN A 274 -14.23 9.46 -24.33
C GLN A 274 -15.58 8.85 -24.73
N ASP A 275 -15.62 8.14 -25.86
CA ASP A 275 -16.84 7.43 -26.33
C ASP A 275 -17.25 6.32 -25.35
N ILE A 276 -16.29 5.58 -24.80
CA ILE A 276 -16.57 4.56 -23.77
C ILE A 276 -17.14 5.21 -22.52
N GLY A 277 -16.57 6.35 -22.11
CA GLY A 277 -17.06 7.12 -20.97
C GLY A 277 -18.50 7.61 -21.16
N LEU A 278 -18.84 8.10 -22.35
CA LEU A 278 -20.20 8.52 -22.72
C LEU A 278 -21.17 7.34 -22.70
N GLN A 279 -20.86 6.24 -23.36
CA GLN A 279 -21.70 5.03 -23.39
C GLN A 279 -22.00 4.48 -21.99
N VAL A 280 -21.01 4.46 -21.09
CA VAL A 280 -21.21 3.99 -19.71
C VAL A 280 -22.13 4.94 -18.93
N ARG A 281 -22.00 6.26 -19.13
CA ARG A 281 -22.88 7.25 -18.51
C ARG A 281 -24.31 7.12 -19.04
N GLU A 282 -24.49 7.07 -20.35
CA GLU A 282 -25.79 6.90 -20.99
C GLU A 282 -26.50 5.61 -20.53
N ARG A 283 -25.77 4.50 -20.48
CA ARG A 283 -26.31 3.22 -19.97
C ARG A 283 -26.73 3.33 -18.49
N SER A 284 -25.94 4.03 -17.67
CA SER A 284 -26.27 4.22 -16.27
C SER A 284 -27.49 5.12 -16.07
N HIS A 285 -27.63 6.16 -16.90
CA HIS A 285 -28.83 7.01 -16.94
C HIS A 285 -30.04 6.20 -17.37
N LEU A 286 -29.93 5.47 -18.49
CA LEU A 286 -31.01 4.63 -19.01
C LEU A 286 -31.50 3.60 -17.98
N LEU A 287 -30.58 2.92 -17.27
CA LEU A 287 -30.96 1.96 -16.24
C LEU A 287 -31.68 2.60 -15.05
N ARG A 288 -31.27 3.80 -14.65
CA ARG A 288 -31.94 4.54 -13.59
C ARG A 288 -33.34 4.95 -14.04
N ASP A 289 -33.43 5.53 -15.24
CA ASP A 289 -34.68 6.03 -15.78
C ASP A 289 -35.66 4.85 -16.03
N LEU A 290 -35.15 3.69 -16.48
CA LEU A 290 -35.95 2.47 -16.64
C LEU A 290 -36.53 1.96 -15.29
N ARG A 291 -35.78 2.06 -14.18
CA ARG A 291 -36.29 1.72 -12.85
C ARG A 291 -37.45 2.65 -12.45
N MET A 292 -37.25 3.97 -12.64
CA MET A 292 -38.32 4.95 -12.38
C MET A 292 -39.54 4.67 -13.25
N ALA A 293 -39.35 4.41 -14.54
CA ALA A 293 -40.43 4.08 -15.46
C ALA A 293 -41.20 2.80 -15.06
N PHE A 294 -40.50 1.82 -14.48
CA PHE A 294 -41.14 0.62 -13.92
C PHE A 294 -42.01 0.97 -12.71
N ASP A 295 -41.47 1.74 -11.77
CA ASP A 295 -42.20 2.15 -10.54
C ASP A 295 -43.40 3.06 -10.87
N GLU A 296 -43.31 3.87 -11.90
CA GLU A 296 -44.37 4.76 -12.41
C GLU A 296 -45.34 4.09 -13.41
N SER A 297 -45.20 2.78 -13.64
CA SER A 297 -46.05 2.02 -14.59
C SER A 297 -46.03 2.56 -16.03
N GLN A 298 -44.92 3.12 -16.47
CA GLN A 298 -44.76 3.66 -17.81
C GLN A 298 -44.46 2.55 -18.86
N LEU A 299 -44.17 1.32 -18.40
CA LEU A 299 -43.86 0.22 -19.28
C LEU A 299 -45.15 -0.48 -19.75
N PHE A 300 -45.24 -0.80 -21.03
CA PHE A 300 -46.35 -1.53 -21.60
C PHE A 300 -45.88 -2.59 -22.58
N LEU A 301 -46.77 -3.55 -22.90
CA LEU A 301 -46.51 -4.63 -23.86
C LEU A 301 -47.14 -4.32 -25.19
N THR A 302 -46.37 -4.50 -26.25
CA THR A 302 -46.89 -4.62 -27.62
C THR A 302 -46.70 -6.06 -28.11
N TYR A 303 -47.56 -6.50 -29.00
CA TYR A 303 -47.52 -7.86 -29.53
C TYR A 303 -47.19 -7.85 -31.01
N GLN A 304 -46.15 -8.56 -31.40
CA GLN A 304 -45.76 -8.75 -32.79
C GLN A 304 -46.26 -10.12 -33.25
N PRO A 305 -47.14 -10.22 -34.25
CA PRO A 305 -47.67 -11.49 -34.70
C PRO A 305 -46.60 -12.31 -35.44
N LYS A 306 -46.58 -13.61 -35.18
CA LYS A 306 -45.80 -14.62 -35.93
C LYS A 306 -46.74 -15.26 -36.93
N VAL A 307 -46.40 -15.17 -38.21
CA VAL A 307 -47.25 -15.63 -39.31
C VAL A 307 -46.58 -16.81 -40.00
N GLU A 308 -47.34 -17.88 -40.25
CA GLU A 308 -46.91 -18.99 -41.09
C GLU A 308 -46.84 -18.53 -42.54
N LEU A 309 -45.67 -18.60 -43.17
CA LEU A 309 -45.46 -18.06 -44.51
C LEU A 309 -46.26 -18.77 -45.60
N ALA A 310 -46.53 -20.08 -45.45
CA ALA A 310 -47.25 -20.86 -46.42
C ALA A 310 -48.75 -20.55 -46.45
N THR A 311 -49.35 -20.21 -45.31
CA THR A 311 -50.81 -20.07 -45.16
C THR A 311 -51.27 -18.67 -44.88
N GLY A 312 -50.32 -17.77 -44.47
CA GLY A 312 -50.62 -16.43 -44.01
C GLY A 312 -51.33 -16.39 -42.64
N ARG A 313 -51.45 -17.51 -41.93
CA ARG A 313 -52.16 -17.57 -40.64
C ARG A 313 -51.23 -17.12 -39.51
N VAL A 314 -51.81 -16.37 -38.56
CA VAL A 314 -51.14 -16.03 -37.32
C VAL A 314 -51.03 -17.28 -36.42
N VAL A 315 -49.82 -17.72 -36.11
CA VAL A 315 -49.53 -18.94 -35.33
C VAL A 315 -49.04 -18.62 -33.90
N GLY A 316 -48.84 -17.34 -33.61
CA GLY A 316 -48.43 -16.90 -32.30
C GLY A 316 -48.15 -15.41 -32.28
N ALA A 317 -47.76 -14.87 -31.12
CA ALA A 317 -47.31 -13.51 -30.98
C ALA A 317 -46.08 -13.44 -30.02
N GLU A 318 -45.20 -12.49 -30.28
CA GLU A 318 -44.10 -12.15 -29.38
C GLU A 318 -44.50 -10.93 -28.59
N ALA A 319 -44.42 -11.02 -27.26
CA ALA A 319 -44.68 -9.91 -26.38
C ALA A 319 -43.39 -9.07 -26.23
N LEU A 320 -43.44 -7.85 -26.70
CA LEU A 320 -42.30 -6.93 -26.70
C LEU A 320 -42.58 -5.78 -25.69
N LEU A 321 -41.69 -5.64 -24.71
CA LEU A 321 -41.77 -4.54 -23.79
C LEU A 321 -41.45 -3.21 -24.51
N ARG A 322 -42.20 -2.18 -24.18
CA ARG A 322 -42.07 -0.81 -24.70
C ARG A 322 -42.05 0.18 -23.55
N TRP A 323 -41.30 1.24 -23.75
CA TRP A 323 -41.18 2.38 -22.88
C TRP A 323 -41.10 3.67 -23.68
#